data_94e509057a7a12a9a129495973977eba
#
_entry.id   94e509057a7a12a9a129495973977eba
#
_cell.length_a   1.000
_cell.length_b   1.000
_cell.length_c   1.000
_cell.angle_alpha   90.00
_cell.angle_beta   90.00
_cell.angle_gamma   90.00
#
_symmetry.space_group_name_H-M   'P 1'
#
loop_
_entity.id
_entity.type
_entity.pdbx_description
1 polymer ?
#
loop_
_entity_poly.entity_id
_entity_poly.type
_entity_poly.pdbx_seq_one_letter_code
_entity_poly.pdbx_strand_id
1 'polypeptide(L)'
;MTTLIKKILLLPATCLIPLLTGCNNCPSTTIVEDIIDPAIYTSLPFKMDKVEQPTFPDYSVNIIDFGAKPDGITLNTKAINDAIQQVNAKGGGKVIIPEGLWLTGPIELLSNVNLYTEKNALVLFSADHSLYPIINTSFEGLETRRCQSPISARNAENIAITGHGVFDGNGDTWRPTK
;
A
#
# COMPACT_ATOMS: atom_id res chain seq x y z
N MET A 1 -71.84 17.74 47.88
CA MET A 1 -71.49 17.39 46.45
C MET A 1 -70.00 17.18 46.43
N THR A 2 -69.60 15.93 46.50
CA THR A 2 -68.17 15.55 46.73
C THR A 2 -67.64 14.94 45.49
N THR A 3 -66.68 15.63 44.82
CA THR A 3 -66.09 15.16 43.60
C THR A 3 -64.77 14.38 43.91
N LEU A 4 -64.79 13.09 43.60
CA LEU A 4 -63.70 12.13 43.79
C LEU A 4 -62.69 12.34 42.66
N ILE A 5 -61.48 12.74 43.01
CA ILE A 5 -60.35 12.81 42.04
C ILE A 5 -59.59 11.47 42.06
N LYS A 6 -59.71 10.68 41.00
CA LYS A 6 -58.94 9.45 40.81
C LYS A 6 -57.45 9.82 40.46
N LYS A 7 -56.56 9.47 41.37
CA LYS A 7 -55.10 9.50 41.05
C LYS A 7 -54.76 8.31 40.16
N ILE A 8 -54.36 8.62 38.95
CA ILE A 8 -53.73 7.64 38.03
C ILE A 8 -52.25 7.54 38.39
N LEU A 9 -51.86 6.36 38.86
CA LEU A 9 -50.48 6.03 39.21
C LEU A 9 -49.77 5.60 37.90
N LEU A 10 -48.91 6.47 37.34
CA LEU A 10 -48.00 6.10 36.23
C LEU A 10 -46.83 5.31 36.82
N LEU A 11 -46.71 4.05 36.47
CA LEU A 11 -45.48 3.27 36.64
C LEU A 11 -44.48 3.64 35.54
N PRO A 12 -43.22 3.89 35.86
CA PRO A 12 -42.17 4.03 34.83
C PRO A 12 -41.84 2.63 34.29
N ALA A 13 -41.97 2.48 32.97
CA ALA A 13 -41.48 1.32 32.25
C ALA A 13 -39.93 1.39 32.23
N THR A 14 -39.29 0.60 33.06
CA THR A 14 -37.83 0.35 32.99
C THR A 14 -37.53 -0.46 31.75
N CYS A 15 -37.05 0.21 30.74
CA CYS A 15 -36.50 -0.39 29.52
C CYS A 15 -35.18 -1.07 29.88
N LEU A 16 -35.19 -2.39 30.01
CA LEU A 16 -34.01 -3.22 30.19
C LEU A 16 -33.29 -3.30 28.80
N ILE A 17 -32.24 -2.51 28.62
CA ILE A 17 -31.35 -2.62 27.46
C ILE A 17 -30.41 -3.80 27.75
N PRO A 18 -30.42 -4.88 26.97
CA PRO A 18 -29.40 -5.90 27.09
C PRO A 18 -28.04 -5.31 26.65
N LEU A 19 -27.10 -5.27 27.60
CA LEU A 19 -25.69 -5.04 27.27
C LEU A 19 -25.23 -6.21 26.38
N LEU A 20 -25.13 -5.96 25.10
CA LEU A 20 -24.35 -6.78 24.18
C LEU A 20 -22.87 -6.64 24.59
N THR A 21 -22.39 -7.57 25.38
CA THR A 21 -20.95 -7.76 25.59
C THR A 21 -20.37 -8.18 24.26
N GLY A 22 -19.83 -7.20 23.54
CA GLY A 22 -19.04 -7.45 22.35
C GLY A 22 -17.86 -8.36 22.71
N CYS A 23 -17.65 -9.41 21.92
CA CYS A 23 -16.48 -10.26 22.00
C CYS A 23 -15.22 -9.42 21.75
N ASN A 24 -14.58 -8.97 22.82
CA ASN A 24 -13.29 -8.25 22.79
C ASN A 24 -12.08 -9.20 22.65
N ASN A 25 -12.24 -10.35 21.98
CA ASN A 25 -11.16 -11.27 21.69
C ASN A 25 -11.04 -11.51 20.18
N CYS A 26 -10.95 -10.44 19.39
CA CYS A 26 -10.26 -10.53 18.12
C CYS A 26 -8.77 -10.48 18.47
N PRO A 27 -7.97 -11.52 18.19
CA PRO A 27 -6.54 -11.38 18.31
C PRO A 27 -6.12 -10.27 17.37
N SER A 28 -5.59 -9.18 17.92
CA SER A 28 -4.89 -8.17 17.13
C SER A 28 -3.78 -8.94 16.40
N THR A 29 -3.93 -9.13 15.10
CA THR A 29 -2.85 -9.63 14.27
C THR A 29 -1.76 -8.58 14.33
N THR A 30 -0.84 -8.74 15.25
CA THR A 30 0.42 -8.00 15.24
C THR A 30 1.02 -8.32 13.89
N ILE A 31 1.09 -7.33 13.00
CA ILE A 31 1.86 -7.43 11.77
C ILE A 31 3.29 -7.65 12.26
N VAL A 32 3.76 -8.89 12.19
CA VAL A 32 5.16 -9.20 12.40
C VAL A 32 5.85 -8.52 11.23
N GLU A 33 6.49 -7.38 11.47
CA GLU A 33 7.48 -6.87 10.52
C GLU A 33 8.42 -8.04 10.29
N ASP A 34 8.66 -8.39 9.02
CA ASP A 34 9.57 -9.46 8.64
C ASP A 34 10.96 -9.08 9.16
N ILE A 35 11.22 -9.43 10.43
CA ILE A 35 12.55 -9.30 11.02
C ILE A 35 13.39 -10.35 10.31
N ILE A 36 14.39 -9.89 9.56
CA ILE A 36 15.36 -10.78 8.92
C ILE A 36 15.93 -11.68 10.01
N ASP A 37 15.65 -12.97 9.92
CA ASP A 37 16.16 -13.95 10.88
C ASP A 37 17.70 -13.90 10.88
N PRO A 38 18.34 -13.56 11.99
CA PRO A 38 19.81 -13.55 12.08
C PRO A 38 20.44 -14.88 11.69
N ALA A 39 19.69 -15.98 11.77
CA ALA A 39 20.17 -17.31 11.41
C ALA A 39 20.56 -17.43 9.93
N ILE A 40 20.00 -16.61 9.03
CA ILE A 40 20.39 -16.61 7.61
C ILE A 40 21.85 -16.21 7.37
N TYR A 41 22.48 -15.54 8.33
CA TYR A 41 23.89 -15.14 8.26
C TYR A 41 24.83 -16.13 8.96
N THR A 42 24.27 -17.19 9.58
CA THR A 42 25.05 -18.19 10.30
C THR A 42 25.31 -19.43 9.41
N SER A 43 26.42 -20.08 9.63
CA SER A 43 26.78 -21.35 8.95
C SER A 43 26.91 -21.22 7.41
N LEU A 44 27.21 -20.05 6.92
CA LEU A 44 27.50 -19.86 5.49
C LEU A 44 28.95 -20.30 5.18
N PRO A 45 29.21 -20.91 4.00
CA PRO A 45 30.55 -21.30 3.57
C PRO A 45 31.46 -20.14 3.17
N PHE A 46 30.94 -18.89 3.25
CA PHE A 46 31.63 -17.66 2.93
C PHE A 46 31.23 -16.55 3.92
N LYS A 47 32.04 -15.50 4.01
CA LYS A 47 31.69 -14.29 4.79
C LYS A 47 30.66 -13.48 4.02
N MET A 48 29.54 -13.23 4.66
CA MET A 48 28.47 -12.35 4.13
C MET A 48 28.28 -11.17 5.08
N ASP A 49 28.29 -9.97 4.53
CA ASP A 49 27.98 -8.76 5.29
C ASP A 49 26.47 -8.70 5.55
N LYS A 50 26.09 -8.19 6.72
CA LYS A 50 24.67 -7.99 7.05
C LYS A 50 24.09 -6.91 6.17
N VAL A 51 22.92 -7.20 5.59
CA VAL A 51 22.14 -6.19 4.87
C VAL A 51 21.35 -5.37 5.88
N GLU A 52 21.52 -4.06 5.83
CA GLU A 52 20.73 -3.14 6.66
C GLU A 52 19.36 -2.95 6.05
N GLN A 53 18.32 -3.05 6.89
CA GLN A 53 16.96 -2.76 6.46
C GLN A 53 16.76 -1.25 6.31
N PRO A 54 16.08 -0.80 5.24
CA PRO A 54 15.68 0.59 5.11
C PRO A 54 14.82 1.04 6.29
N THR A 55 15.06 2.23 6.80
CA THR A 55 14.25 2.85 7.86
C THR A 55 13.60 4.12 7.33
N PHE A 56 12.37 4.37 7.75
CA PHE A 56 11.57 5.47 7.23
C PHE A 56 11.02 6.33 8.38
N PRO A 57 10.89 7.66 8.17
CA PRO A 57 10.18 8.51 9.11
C PRO A 57 8.72 8.04 9.34
N ASP A 58 8.19 8.33 10.51
CA ASP A 58 6.79 8.06 10.86
C ASP A 58 5.86 9.10 10.21
N TYR A 59 5.84 9.09 8.89
CA TYR A 59 4.96 9.90 8.05
C TYR A 59 4.33 8.99 6.99
N SER A 60 3.02 9.06 6.84
CA SER A 60 2.33 8.25 5.85
C SER A 60 1.24 9.02 5.14
N VAL A 61 1.00 8.66 3.88
CA VAL A 61 -0.11 9.16 3.07
C VAL A 61 -0.82 8.00 2.40
N ASN A 62 -2.11 8.17 2.13
CA ASN A 62 -2.90 7.21 1.38
C ASN A 62 -3.11 7.73 -0.05
N ILE A 63 -2.96 6.86 -1.07
CA ILE A 63 -3.16 7.28 -2.47
C ILE A 63 -4.58 7.77 -2.76
N ILE A 64 -5.57 7.37 -1.97
CA ILE A 64 -6.95 7.85 -2.06
C ILE A 64 -7.02 9.37 -1.85
N ASP A 65 -6.19 9.92 -0.96
CA ASP A 65 -6.13 11.35 -0.67
C ASP A 65 -5.64 12.17 -1.89
N PHE A 66 -5.02 11.49 -2.85
CA PHE A 66 -4.57 12.04 -4.14
C PHE A 66 -5.54 11.75 -5.29
N GLY A 67 -6.74 11.25 -4.98
CA GLY A 67 -7.79 10.97 -5.94
C GLY A 67 -7.71 9.62 -6.64
N ALA A 68 -6.91 8.68 -6.12
CA ALA A 68 -6.89 7.32 -6.64
C ALA A 68 -8.22 6.59 -6.39
N LYS A 69 -8.61 5.69 -7.32
CA LYS A 69 -9.85 4.92 -7.26
C LYS A 69 -9.57 3.42 -7.45
N PRO A 70 -10.08 2.56 -6.55
CA PRO A 70 -9.85 1.11 -6.58
C PRO A 70 -10.82 0.36 -7.51
N ASP A 71 -11.13 0.92 -8.69
CA ASP A 71 -12.18 0.43 -9.59
C ASP A 71 -11.64 -0.44 -10.75
N GLY A 72 -10.33 -0.59 -10.87
CA GLY A 72 -9.68 -1.33 -11.95
C GLY A 72 -9.77 -0.68 -13.33
N ILE A 73 -10.34 0.52 -13.42
CA ILE A 73 -10.60 1.24 -14.68
C ILE A 73 -9.89 2.59 -14.68
N THR A 74 -9.97 3.33 -13.57
CA THR A 74 -9.35 4.65 -13.43
C THR A 74 -7.83 4.49 -13.38
N LEU A 75 -7.12 5.23 -14.25
CA LEU A 75 -5.66 5.24 -14.27
C LEU A 75 -5.13 6.05 -13.07
N ASN A 76 -4.51 5.38 -12.11
CA ASN A 76 -4.05 5.95 -10.85
C ASN A 76 -2.59 6.40 -10.86
N THR A 77 -1.91 6.35 -12.00
CA THR A 77 -0.47 6.66 -12.14
C THR A 77 -0.11 8.01 -11.53
N LYS A 78 -0.90 9.03 -11.85
CA LYS A 78 -0.64 10.38 -11.32
C LYS A 78 -0.81 10.43 -9.81
N ALA A 79 -1.89 9.88 -9.28
CA ALA A 79 -2.18 9.89 -7.85
C ALA A 79 -1.08 9.17 -7.03
N ILE A 80 -0.61 8.02 -7.52
CA ILE A 80 0.45 7.26 -6.88
C ILE A 80 1.77 8.04 -6.91
N ASN A 81 2.16 8.58 -8.07
CA ASN A 81 3.41 9.33 -8.18
C ASN A 81 3.37 10.67 -7.41
N ASP A 82 2.23 11.37 -7.36
CA ASP A 82 2.06 12.57 -6.54
C ASP A 82 2.22 12.24 -5.04
N ALA A 83 1.66 11.13 -4.56
CA ALA A 83 1.83 10.66 -3.20
C ALA A 83 3.31 10.38 -2.88
N ILE A 84 4.03 9.70 -3.79
CA ILE A 84 5.46 9.44 -3.67
C ILE A 84 6.25 10.75 -3.59
N GLN A 85 5.95 11.71 -4.46
CA GLN A 85 6.61 13.01 -4.45
C GLN A 85 6.37 13.77 -3.14
N GLN A 86 5.14 13.73 -2.62
CA GLN A 86 4.82 14.39 -1.36
C GLN A 86 5.59 13.78 -0.18
N VAL A 87 5.65 12.44 -0.09
CA VAL A 87 6.38 11.74 0.97
C VAL A 87 7.87 12.05 0.87
N ASN A 88 8.46 11.99 -0.32
CA ASN A 88 9.85 12.36 -0.54
C ASN A 88 10.14 13.81 -0.13
N ALA A 89 9.28 14.77 -0.53
CA ALA A 89 9.42 16.18 -0.19
C ALA A 89 9.32 16.46 1.33
N LYS A 90 8.68 15.56 2.09
CA LYS A 90 8.61 15.61 3.57
C LYS A 90 9.80 14.93 4.26
N GLY A 91 10.78 14.47 3.50
CA GLY A 91 11.96 13.79 4.01
C GLY A 91 11.85 12.28 4.08
N GLY A 92 10.74 11.71 3.64
CA GLY A 92 10.51 10.28 3.58
C GLY A 92 9.29 9.81 4.36
N GLY A 93 9.02 8.50 4.28
CA GLY A 93 7.89 7.86 4.94
C GLY A 93 7.23 6.77 4.09
N LYS A 94 5.94 6.56 4.29
CA LYS A 94 5.17 5.47 3.72
C LYS A 94 4.08 6.01 2.79
N VAL A 95 3.99 5.47 1.57
CA VAL A 95 2.85 5.62 0.67
C VAL A 95 2.01 4.37 0.74
N ILE A 96 0.76 4.50 1.19
CA ILE A 96 -0.15 3.38 1.41
C ILE A 96 -1.04 3.20 0.18
N ILE A 97 -1.00 1.99 -0.38
CA ILE A 97 -1.94 1.49 -1.37
C ILE A 97 -2.91 0.54 -0.64
N PRO A 98 -4.15 0.97 -0.36
CA PRO A 98 -5.09 0.16 0.40
C PRO A 98 -5.68 -0.98 -0.43
N GLU A 99 -6.50 -1.82 0.21
CA GLU A 99 -7.26 -2.87 -0.46
C GLU A 99 -8.00 -2.35 -1.69
N GLY A 100 -8.00 -3.13 -2.79
CA GLY A 100 -8.70 -2.79 -4.02
C GLY A 100 -7.93 -3.14 -5.29
N LEU A 101 -8.54 -2.85 -6.45
CA LEU A 101 -7.93 -3.04 -7.76
C LEU A 101 -7.48 -1.69 -8.35
N TRP A 102 -6.18 -1.51 -8.43
CA TRP A 102 -5.54 -0.25 -8.78
C TRP A 102 -4.89 -0.32 -10.16
N LEU A 103 -5.59 0.14 -11.21
CA LEU A 103 -4.98 0.24 -12.54
C LEU A 103 -3.99 1.41 -12.56
N THR A 104 -2.77 1.17 -13.05
CA THR A 104 -1.72 2.19 -13.11
C THR A 104 -0.82 2.04 -14.34
N GLY A 105 -0.13 3.09 -14.73
CA GLY A 105 1.06 3.06 -15.56
C GLY A 105 2.32 3.05 -14.72
N PRO A 106 3.46 3.55 -15.25
CA PRO A 106 4.73 3.50 -14.55
C PRO A 106 4.73 4.24 -13.20
N ILE A 107 5.33 3.60 -12.20
CA ILE A 107 5.59 4.17 -10.88
C ILE A 107 7.08 4.45 -10.74
N GLU A 108 7.44 5.66 -10.30
CA GLU A 108 8.82 6.03 -10.02
C GLU A 108 9.03 6.23 -8.51
N LEU A 109 9.88 5.39 -7.92
CA LEU A 109 10.22 5.49 -6.50
C LEU A 109 11.31 6.54 -6.31
N LEU A 110 11.13 7.37 -5.29
CA LEU A 110 12.08 8.40 -4.86
C LEU A 110 12.72 8.02 -3.53
N SER A 111 13.84 8.66 -3.20
CA SER A 111 14.58 8.39 -1.97
C SER A 111 13.71 8.52 -0.72
N ASN A 112 13.99 7.68 0.27
CA ASN A 112 13.32 7.63 1.56
C ASN A 112 11.83 7.28 1.51
N VAL A 113 11.37 6.60 0.45
CA VAL A 113 9.96 6.22 0.28
C VAL A 113 9.79 4.71 0.40
N ASN A 114 8.86 4.31 1.27
CA ASN A 114 8.33 2.96 1.35
C ASN A 114 6.96 2.91 0.65
N LEU A 115 6.87 2.22 -0.49
CA LEU A 115 5.61 1.92 -1.16
C LEU A 115 4.99 0.69 -0.48
N TYR A 116 3.97 0.91 0.33
CA TYR A 116 3.33 -0.13 1.13
C TYR A 116 1.97 -0.51 0.56
N THR A 117 1.77 -1.81 0.32
CA THR A 117 0.49 -2.36 -0.15
C THR A 117 -0.21 -3.10 0.98
N GLU A 118 -1.46 -2.74 1.25
CA GLU A 118 -2.28 -3.50 2.19
C GLU A 118 -2.64 -4.89 1.66
N LYS A 119 -3.13 -5.75 2.55
CA LYS A 119 -3.67 -7.04 2.15
C LYS A 119 -4.83 -6.83 1.18
N ASN A 120 -4.95 -7.70 0.17
CA ASN A 120 -5.95 -7.63 -0.91
C ASN A 120 -5.80 -6.38 -1.84
N ALA A 121 -4.72 -5.64 -1.78
CA ALA A 121 -4.39 -4.67 -2.80
C ALA A 121 -3.85 -5.40 -4.04
N LEU A 122 -4.43 -5.13 -5.22
CA LEU A 122 -3.90 -5.56 -6.50
C LEU A 122 -3.56 -4.33 -7.34
N VAL A 123 -2.28 -4.12 -7.57
CA VAL A 123 -1.76 -3.06 -8.45
C VAL A 123 -1.53 -3.64 -9.83
N LEU A 124 -2.45 -3.35 -10.75
CA LEU A 124 -2.42 -3.87 -12.13
C LEU A 124 -1.80 -2.82 -13.05
N PHE A 125 -0.70 -3.17 -13.71
CA PHE A 125 -0.09 -2.30 -14.71
C PHE A 125 -0.85 -2.35 -16.04
N SER A 126 -1.07 -1.16 -16.61
CA SER A 126 -1.84 -1.00 -17.84
C SER A 126 -1.19 -1.72 -19.03
N ALA A 127 -2.04 -2.34 -19.86
CA ALA A 127 -1.64 -2.89 -21.15
C ALA A 127 -1.43 -1.81 -22.23
N ASP A 128 -1.75 -0.56 -21.95
CA ASP A 128 -1.49 0.55 -22.86
C ASP A 128 0.00 0.91 -22.86
N HIS A 129 0.72 0.39 -23.83
CA HIS A 129 2.16 0.58 -23.98
C HIS A 129 2.56 2.05 -24.19
N SER A 130 1.64 2.90 -24.64
CA SER A 130 1.91 4.34 -24.84
C SER A 130 2.18 5.09 -23.53
N LEU A 131 1.77 4.52 -22.40
CA LEU A 131 2.03 5.06 -21.05
C LEU A 131 3.47 4.85 -20.59
N TYR A 132 4.26 4.02 -21.29
CA TYR A 132 5.63 3.66 -20.91
C TYR A 132 6.62 4.31 -21.87
N PRO A 133 7.17 5.47 -21.52
CA PRO A 133 8.07 6.20 -22.42
C PRO A 133 9.34 5.42 -22.72
N ILE A 134 9.89 5.64 -23.91
CA ILE A 134 11.18 5.10 -24.28
C ILE A 134 12.27 5.94 -23.62
N ILE A 135 13.05 5.33 -22.75
CA ILE A 135 14.13 5.95 -21.99
C ILE A 135 15.50 5.41 -22.41
N ASN A 136 16.55 6.22 -22.24
CA ASN A 136 17.92 5.75 -22.33
C ASN A 136 18.24 4.95 -21.07
N THR A 137 18.77 3.77 -21.23
CA THR A 137 19.09 2.85 -20.14
C THR A 137 20.24 1.94 -20.56
N SER A 138 20.68 1.09 -19.63
CA SER A 138 21.64 0.03 -19.91
C SER A 138 20.95 -1.34 -19.83
N PHE A 139 21.28 -2.23 -20.72
CA PHE A 139 20.88 -3.63 -20.68
C PHE A 139 22.08 -4.52 -20.97
N GLU A 140 22.40 -5.43 -20.03
CA GLU A 140 23.56 -6.33 -20.13
C GLU A 140 24.88 -5.57 -20.40
N GLY A 141 25.02 -4.36 -19.84
CA GLY A 141 26.22 -3.51 -20.04
C GLY A 141 26.23 -2.68 -21.30
N LEU A 142 25.21 -2.80 -22.18
CA LEU A 142 25.10 -2.02 -23.39
C LEU A 142 24.14 -0.84 -23.21
N GLU A 143 24.55 0.34 -23.65
CA GLU A 143 23.65 1.49 -23.72
C GLU A 143 22.58 1.23 -24.78
N THR A 144 21.32 1.42 -24.39
CA THR A 144 20.18 1.15 -25.25
C THR A 144 18.98 2.02 -24.91
N ARG A 145 17.97 1.99 -25.77
CA ARG A 145 16.68 2.64 -25.54
C ARG A 145 15.61 1.58 -25.36
N ARG A 146 14.89 1.64 -24.25
CA ARG A 146 13.84 0.68 -23.91
C ARG A 146 12.64 1.40 -23.26
N CYS A 147 11.49 0.74 -23.26
CA CYS A 147 10.35 1.17 -22.46
C CYS A 147 10.75 1.26 -20.99
N GLN A 148 10.28 2.29 -20.32
CA GLN A 148 10.39 2.41 -18.87
C GLN A 148 9.76 1.19 -18.19
N SER A 149 10.39 0.70 -17.16
CA SER A 149 9.85 -0.41 -16.37
C SER A 149 8.57 0.02 -15.63
N PRO A 150 7.65 -0.92 -15.34
CA PRO A 150 6.46 -0.65 -14.53
C PRO A 150 6.77 0.01 -13.19
N ILE A 151 7.83 -0.44 -12.52
CA ILE A 151 8.38 0.22 -11.33
C ILE A 151 9.84 0.54 -11.62
N SER A 152 10.23 1.76 -11.34
CA SER A 152 11.60 2.24 -11.52
C SER A 152 12.05 3.13 -10.37
N ALA A 153 13.37 3.21 -10.18
CA ALA A 153 14.01 4.15 -9.28
C ALA A 153 15.31 4.62 -9.94
N ARG A 154 15.58 5.90 -9.93
CA ARG A 154 16.78 6.47 -10.54
C ARG A 154 17.50 7.35 -9.53
N ASN A 155 18.76 7.02 -9.22
CA ASN A 155 19.55 7.74 -8.22
C ASN A 155 18.84 7.89 -6.86
N ALA A 156 18.02 6.89 -6.51
CA ALA A 156 17.26 6.86 -5.27
C ALA A 156 17.92 5.92 -4.25
N GLU A 157 17.89 6.30 -3.00
CA GLU A 157 18.42 5.55 -1.89
C GLU A 157 17.36 5.39 -0.79
N ASN A 158 17.52 4.39 0.09
CA ASN A 158 16.61 4.11 1.18
C ASN A 158 15.15 3.97 0.70
N ILE A 159 14.93 3.05 -0.25
CA ILE A 159 13.62 2.76 -0.83
C ILE A 159 13.18 1.34 -0.48
N ALA A 160 11.86 1.15 -0.35
CA ALA A 160 11.29 -0.18 -0.13
C ALA A 160 9.94 -0.32 -0.83
N ILE A 161 9.61 -1.57 -1.13
CA ILE A 161 8.26 -2.03 -1.48
C ILE A 161 7.92 -3.08 -0.45
N THR A 162 6.87 -2.84 0.34
CA THR A 162 6.49 -3.70 1.46
C THR A 162 4.98 -3.95 1.50
N GLY A 163 4.55 -4.80 2.43
CA GLY A 163 3.14 -5.14 2.61
C GLY A 163 2.76 -6.48 2.00
N HIS A 164 1.46 -6.70 1.79
CA HIS A 164 0.90 -8.01 1.42
C HIS A 164 0.12 -7.99 0.11
N GLY A 165 0.11 -6.87 -0.60
CA GLY A 165 -0.54 -6.73 -1.89
C GLY A 165 0.25 -7.39 -3.01
N VAL A 166 -0.35 -7.37 -4.21
CA VAL A 166 0.22 -7.96 -5.41
C VAL A 166 0.46 -6.86 -6.45
N PHE A 167 1.61 -6.90 -7.10
CA PHE A 167 1.92 -6.12 -8.30
C PHE A 167 1.87 -7.03 -9.51
N ASP A 168 0.93 -6.78 -10.43
CA ASP A 168 0.79 -7.52 -11.68
C ASP A 168 1.27 -6.65 -12.84
N GLY A 169 2.41 -7.02 -13.40
CA GLY A 169 3.03 -6.33 -14.53
C GLY A 169 2.31 -6.55 -15.87
N ASN A 170 1.24 -7.34 -15.90
CA ASN A 170 0.47 -7.67 -17.10
C ASN A 170 1.35 -8.17 -18.27
N GLY A 171 2.29 -9.05 -17.94
CA GLY A 171 3.40 -9.45 -18.80
C GLY A 171 2.99 -10.09 -20.12
N ASP A 172 1.81 -10.71 -20.20
CA ASP A 172 1.35 -11.34 -21.43
C ASP A 172 1.11 -10.32 -22.56
N THR A 173 0.76 -9.08 -22.22
CA THR A 173 0.56 -8.00 -23.19
C THR A 173 1.86 -7.50 -23.83
N TRP A 174 3.00 -7.81 -23.23
CA TRP A 174 4.35 -7.44 -23.68
C TRP A 174 5.02 -8.49 -24.57
N ARG A 175 4.39 -9.65 -24.74
CA ARG A 175 4.92 -10.72 -25.56
C ARG A 175 4.44 -10.57 -26.99
N PRO A 176 5.35 -10.75 -28.00
CA PRO A 176 4.90 -10.83 -29.37
C PRO A 176 3.87 -11.95 -29.52
N THR A 177 2.73 -11.64 -30.10
CA THR A 177 1.78 -12.67 -30.54
C THR A 177 2.47 -13.52 -31.60
N LYS A 178 2.54 -14.83 -31.36
CA LYS A 178 3.04 -15.78 -32.35
C LYS A 178 2.04 -15.95 -33.47
#